data_72bc26c0318a44319f5664a7f96ff0a6
#
_entry.id   72bc26c0318a44319f5664a7f96ff0a6
#
_cell.length_a   1.000
_cell.length_b   1.000
_cell.length_c   1.000
_cell.angle_alpha   90.00
_cell.angle_beta   90.00
_cell.angle_gamma   90.00
#
_symmetry.space_group_name_H-M   'P 1'
#
loop_
_entity.id
_entity.type
_entity.pdbx_description
1 polymer ?
#
loop_
_entity_poly.entity_id
_entity_poly.type
_entity_poly.pdbx_seq_one_letter_code
_entity_poly.pdbx_strand_id
1 'polypeptide(L)'
;YEICACLVGSEMCIRDSPDGVGTVIKQETSNPQSKAIKGISSINDTSLITVQGLGMVGVIGVNYRIFKALAKNGISVFLVSQASSENSTSIGVRNADADLACEVLNEEFAKEIEMGEISPILAERNLATVAIVGENMKHTPGIAGKLFGTLGRNGINVIACAQGASETNISFVVDSKSLRKSLNVIHDSFFLSEYQVLNLFICGIGTVGGSLVEQIRCQQQKLMVENGLKLHVVGIIDAAKAMFSREGFDLANFREELQVKGKDSNLQTIRDEIVGMNIFNSVFVDCTAVSYTHLRAHETCADL
;
A
#
# COMPACT_ATOMS: atom_id res chain seq x y z
N TYR A 1 -28.59 14.00 5.22
CA TYR A 1 -27.27 14.22 5.83
C TYR A 1 -26.23 13.89 4.77
N GLU A 2 -25.59 14.93 4.21
CA GLU A 2 -24.42 14.76 3.36
C GLU A 2 -23.25 14.39 4.26
N ILE A 3 -22.95 13.11 4.36
CA ILE A 3 -21.70 12.66 4.97
C ILE A 3 -20.65 12.79 3.89
N CYS A 4 -19.89 13.88 3.96
CA CYS A 4 -18.63 13.93 3.25
C CYS A 4 -17.75 12.84 3.85
N ALA A 5 -17.57 11.73 3.15
CA ALA A 5 -16.63 10.68 3.54
C ALA A 5 -15.22 11.22 3.31
N CYS A 6 -14.77 12.08 4.22
CA CYS A 6 -13.40 12.51 4.30
C CYS A 6 -12.57 11.33 4.79
N LEU A 7 -12.03 10.61 3.85
CA LEU A 7 -10.99 9.63 4.06
C LEU A 7 -9.72 10.38 4.43
N VAL A 8 -9.34 10.34 5.67
CA VAL A 8 -8.14 10.87 6.31
C VAL A 8 -8.45 11.97 7.31
N GLY A 9 -8.14 11.65 8.55
CA GLY A 9 -8.39 12.49 9.70
C GLY A 9 -8.10 13.98 9.50
N SER A 10 -9.08 14.74 9.86
CA SER A 10 -9.13 16.16 10.27
C SER A 10 -8.43 17.23 9.43
N GLU A 11 -7.71 16.95 8.39
CA GLU A 11 -7.16 17.98 7.53
C GLU A 11 -7.91 17.98 6.18
N MET A 12 -8.93 18.83 6.16
CA MET A 12 -9.59 19.37 4.97
C MET A 12 -9.56 18.48 3.74
N CYS A 13 -10.64 17.75 3.49
CA CYS A 13 -10.97 17.33 2.15
C CYS A 13 -11.14 18.57 1.28
N ILE A 14 -10.08 19.00 0.65
CA ILE A 14 -10.14 19.95 -0.43
C ILE A 14 -10.79 19.19 -1.58
N ARG A 15 -12.01 19.54 -1.90
CA ARG A 15 -12.65 19.14 -3.13
C ARG A 15 -11.84 19.77 -4.26
N ASP A 16 -11.16 18.97 -5.06
CA ASP A 16 -10.42 19.46 -6.23
C ASP A 16 -11.35 20.11 -7.27
N SER A 17 -12.64 19.81 -7.19
CA SER A 17 -13.70 20.42 -7.99
C SER A 17 -14.89 20.77 -7.10
N PRO A 18 -15.11 22.06 -6.76
CA PRO A 18 -16.24 22.49 -5.95
C PRO A 18 -17.60 22.14 -6.56
N ASP A 19 -17.70 22.13 -7.89
CA ASP A 19 -18.91 21.84 -8.66
C ASP A 19 -19.06 20.35 -9.03
N GLY A 20 -18.11 19.51 -8.63
CA GLY A 20 -18.15 18.08 -8.91
C GLY A 20 -19.30 17.38 -8.17
N VAL A 21 -19.94 16.41 -8.82
CA VAL A 21 -20.90 15.51 -8.18
C VAL A 21 -20.16 14.67 -7.14
N GLY A 22 -20.42 14.91 -5.86
CA GLY A 22 -19.78 14.18 -4.76
C GLY A 22 -20.12 12.69 -4.76
N THR A 23 -19.51 11.94 -3.85
CA THR A 23 -19.83 10.52 -3.64
C THR A 23 -21.20 10.40 -2.97
N VAL A 24 -22.10 9.65 -3.60
CA VAL A 24 -23.44 9.37 -3.04
C VAL A 24 -23.37 8.09 -2.21
N ILE A 25 -23.71 8.18 -0.93
CA ILE A 25 -23.83 7.03 -0.04
C ILE A 25 -25.28 6.56 -0.12
N LYS A 26 -25.49 5.31 -0.58
CA LYS A 26 -26.80 4.68 -0.71
C LYS A 26 -26.82 3.36 0.06
N GLN A 27 -28.01 2.96 0.49
CA GLN A 27 -28.22 1.71 1.21
C GLN A 27 -28.10 0.48 0.30
N GLU A 28 -28.42 0.63 -0.98
CA GLU A 28 -28.26 -0.42 -2.00
C GLU A 28 -27.51 0.11 -3.22
N THR A 29 -26.57 -0.67 -3.72
CA THR A 29 -25.90 -0.40 -4.98
C THR A 29 -26.36 -1.38 -6.04
N SER A 30 -27.24 -0.92 -6.93
CA SER A 30 -27.83 -1.70 -8.01
C SER A 30 -26.90 -1.92 -9.23
N ASN A 31 -25.60 -1.69 -9.11
CA ASN A 31 -24.68 -1.82 -10.23
C ASN A 31 -23.81 -3.08 -10.09
N PRO A 32 -24.05 -4.14 -10.90
CA PRO A 32 -23.26 -5.37 -10.87
C PRO A 32 -21.80 -5.18 -11.31
N GLN A 33 -21.47 -4.05 -11.95
CA GLN A 33 -20.09 -3.70 -12.36
C GLN A 33 -19.35 -2.83 -11.32
N SER A 34 -19.87 -2.72 -10.09
CA SER A 34 -19.22 -1.90 -9.07
C SER A 34 -17.87 -2.50 -8.66
N LYS A 35 -16.87 -1.64 -8.44
CA LYS A 35 -15.53 -2.02 -7.95
C LYS A 35 -15.65 -2.89 -6.69
N ALA A 36 -14.77 -3.88 -6.56
CA ALA A 36 -14.76 -4.80 -5.41
C ALA A 36 -14.62 -4.06 -4.08
N ILE A 37 -13.82 -2.99 -4.06
CA ILE A 37 -13.62 -2.11 -2.91
C ILE A 37 -14.44 -0.85 -3.11
N LYS A 38 -15.17 -0.46 -2.07
CA LYS A 38 -16.05 0.72 -2.02
C LYS A 38 -15.42 1.88 -1.28
N GLY A 39 -14.59 1.60 -0.28
CA GLY A 39 -13.99 2.62 0.56
C GLY A 39 -12.81 2.12 1.36
N ILE A 40 -12.09 3.10 1.91
CA ILE A 40 -11.00 2.91 2.85
C ILE A 40 -11.37 3.68 4.11
N SER A 41 -11.18 3.08 5.27
CA SER A 41 -11.41 3.70 6.57
C SER A 41 -10.14 3.62 7.41
N SER A 42 -9.95 4.53 8.35
CA SER A 42 -8.81 4.49 9.26
C SER A 42 -9.14 4.97 10.66
N ILE A 43 -8.41 4.44 11.64
CA ILE A 43 -8.42 4.85 13.04
C ILE A 43 -6.97 5.18 13.39
N ASN A 44 -6.67 6.44 13.67
CA ASN A 44 -5.29 6.91 13.94
C ASN A 44 -4.90 6.73 15.41
N ASP A 45 -5.82 6.37 16.27
CA ASP A 45 -5.65 6.22 17.70
C ASP A 45 -5.74 4.73 18.04
N THR A 46 -4.66 4.00 17.77
CA THR A 46 -4.58 2.55 17.95
C THR A 46 -3.37 2.18 18.81
N SER A 47 -3.62 1.38 19.84
CA SER A 47 -2.60 0.59 20.53
C SER A 47 -2.90 -0.89 20.34
N LEU A 48 -1.86 -1.68 20.10
CA LEU A 48 -1.93 -3.12 19.97
C LEU A 48 -1.41 -3.76 21.25
N ILE A 49 -2.22 -4.62 21.87
CA ILE A 49 -1.85 -5.37 23.06
C ILE A 49 -1.80 -6.83 22.68
N THR A 50 -0.68 -7.48 22.95
CA THR A 50 -0.48 -8.88 22.58
C THR A 50 -0.31 -9.72 23.85
N VAL A 51 -1.21 -10.67 24.01
CA VAL A 51 -1.08 -11.75 24.99
C VAL A 51 -0.43 -12.93 24.27
N GLN A 52 0.76 -13.31 24.72
CA GLN A 52 1.50 -14.39 24.08
C GLN A 52 2.23 -15.30 25.08
N GLY A 53 2.27 -16.58 24.78
CA GLY A 53 3.00 -17.56 25.56
C GLY A 53 2.66 -18.98 25.17
N LEU A 54 3.58 -19.90 25.44
CA LEU A 54 3.37 -21.33 25.18
C LEU A 54 2.27 -21.94 26.06
N GLY A 55 2.03 -21.36 27.24
CA GLY A 55 0.96 -21.77 28.15
C GLY A 55 -0.45 -21.49 27.62
N MET A 56 -0.60 -20.83 26.47
CA MET A 56 -1.91 -20.60 25.84
C MET A 56 -2.33 -21.74 24.90
N VAL A 57 -1.36 -22.51 24.39
CA VAL A 57 -1.59 -23.50 23.34
C VAL A 57 -2.42 -24.67 23.88
N GLY A 58 -3.58 -24.92 23.23
CA GLY A 58 -4.51 -25.99 23.62
C GLY A 58 -5.28 -25.73 24.92
N VAL A 59 -5.16 -24.55 25.52
CA VAL A 59 -5.86 -24.18 26.75
C VAL A 59 -7.22 -23.57 26.41
N ILE A 60 -8.28 -24.25 26.85
CA ILE A 60 -9.65 -23.80 26.62
C ILE A 60 -9.96 -22.55 27.46
N GLY A 61 -10.54 -21.53 26.81
CA GLY A 61 -11.08 -20.36 27.50
C GLY A 61 -10.10 -19.19 27.67
N VAL A 62 -8.89 -19.23 27.12
CA VAL A 62 -7.96 -18.09 27.19
C VAL A 62 -8.58 -16.82 26.62
N ASN A 63 -9.18 -16.89 25.43
CA ASN A 63 -9.85 -15.75 24.84
C ASN A 63 -11.03 -15.25 25.67
N TYR A 64 -11.79 -16.15 26.31
CA TYR A 64 -12.85 -15.75 27.22
C TYR A 64 -12.30 -14.93 28.39
N ARG A 65 -11.18 -15.34 28.99
CA ARG A 65 -10.53 -14.62 30.09
C ARG A 65 -10.09 -13.21 29.62
N ILE A 66 -9.43 -13.13 28.47
CA ILE A 66 -8.99 -11.86 27.86
C ILE A 66 -10.20 -10.90 27.72
N PHE A 67 -11.22 -11.31 26.97
CA PHE A 67 -12.36 -10.44 26.70
C PHE A 67 -13.22 -10.15 27.93
N LYS A 68 -13.35 -11.08 28.84
CA LYS A 68 -14.06 -10.87 30.11
C LYS A 68 -13.37 -9.79 30.96
N ALA A 69 -12.04 -9.88 31.09
CA ALA A 69 -11.26 -8.90 31.87
C ALA A 69 -11.39 -7.49 31.26
N LEU A 70 -11.27 -7.35 29.95
CA LEU A 70 -11.44 -6.06 29.24
C LEU A 70 -12.86 -5.51 29.37
N ALA A 71 -13.88 -6.35 29.09
CA ALA A 71 -15.29 -5.94 29.16
C ALA A 71 -15.71 -5.49 30.54
N LYS A 72 -15.24 -6.18 31.62
CA LYS A 72 -15.51 -5.80 33.00
C LYS A 72 -15.02 -4.39 33.34
N ASN A 73 -13.95 -3.95 32.67
CA ASN A 73 -13.37 -2.63 32.87
C ASN A 73 -13.79 -1.61 31.78
N GLY A 74 -14.82 -1.93 30.98
CA GLY A 74 -15.37 -1.02 29.98
C GLY A 74 -14.48 -0.74 28.78
N ILE A 75 -13.48 -1.60 28.55
CA ILE A 75 -12.50 -1.42 27.45
C ILE A 75 -13.07 -2.00 26.15
N SER A 76 -13.18 -1.17 25.13
CA SER A 76 -13.65 -1.57 23.80
C SER A 76 -12.53 -2.09 22.92
N VAL A 77 -12.73 -3.27 22.35
CA VAL A 77 -11.80 -3.91 21.40
C VAL A 77 -12.38 -3.79 19.99
N PHE A 78 -11.65 -3.21 19.06
CA PHE A 78 -12.12 -3.04 17.67
C PHE A 78 -11.33 -3.86 16.64
N LEU A 79 -10.21 -4.47 17.04
CA LEU A 79 -9.44 -5.39 16.22
C LEU A 79 -9.05 -6.61 17.06
N VAL A 80 -9.14 -7.79 16.47
CA VAL A 80 -8.63 -9.04 17.04
C VAL A 80 -7.88 -9.78 15.95
N SER A 81 -6.65 -10.14 16.23
CA SER A 81 -5.82 -10.98 15.36
C SER A 81 -5.22 -12.10 16.18
N GLN A 82 -5.47 -13.33 15.78
CA GLN A 82 -4.94 -14.53 16.43
C GLN A 82 -4.31 -15.44 15.40
N ALA A 83 -3.07 -15.87 15.66
CA ALA A 83 -2.41 -16.85 14.84
C ALA A 83 -3.00 -18.26 15.09
N SER A 84 -2.98 -19.11 14.09
CA SER A 84 -3.47 -20.50 14.20
C SER A 84 -2.64 -21.36 15.17
N SER A 85 -1.46 -20.90 15.56
CA SER A 85 -0.63 -21.53 16.60
C SER A 85 -1.19 -21.40 18.02
N GLU A 86 -2.25 -20.59 18.22
CA GLU A 86 -2.88 -20.30 19.52
C GLU A 86 -1.96 -19.71 20.59
N ASN A 87 -0.69 -19.48 20.27
CA ASN A 87 0.29 -18.95 21.22
C ASN A 87 0.30 -17.43 21.34
N SER A 88 -0.49 -16.75 20.54
CA SER A 88 -0.53 -15.27 20.51
C SER A 88 -1.90 -14.76 20.08
N THR A 89 -2.46 -13.86 20.87
CA THR A 89 -3.66 -13.08 20.54
C THR A 89 -3.37 -11.61 20.68
N SER A 90 -3.49 -10.87 19.59
CA SER A 90 -3.30 -9.42 19.54
C SER A 90 -4.66 -8.72 19.45
N ILE A 91 -4.85 -7.69 20.25
CA ILE A 91 -6.08 -6.91 20.34
C ILE A 91 -5.79 -5.42 20.13
N GLY A 92 -6.60 -4.75 19.32
CA GLY A 92 -6.54 -3.32 19.08
C GLY A 92 -7.50 -2.58 20.02
N VAL A 93 -6.97 -1.63 20.76
CA VAL A 93 -7.71 -0.73 21.65
C VAL A 93 -7.31 0.72 21.37
N ARG A 94 -8.05 1.69 21.89
CA ARG A 94 -7.67 3.10 21.84
C ARG A 94 -6.45 3.36 22.73
N ASN A 95 -5.63 4.34 22.37
CA ASN A 95 -4.46 4.70 23.17
C ASN A 95 -4.82 5.07 24.63
N ALA A 96 -5.96 5.70 24.84
CA ALA A 96 -6.45 6.07 26.14
C ALA A 96 -6.72 4.87 27.06
N ASP A 97 -7.10 3.75 26.50
CA ASP A 97 -7.46 2.52 27.24
C ASP A 97 -6.28 1.56 27.38
N ALA A 98 -5.15 1.84 26.73
CA ALA A 98 -4.04 0.90 26.60
C ALA A 98 -3.36 0.56 27.94
N ASP A 99 -3.15 1.54 28.82
CA ASP A 99 -2.51 1.32 30.12
C ASP A 99 -3.39 0.46 31.02
N LEU A 100 -4.67 0.83 31.12
CA LEU A 100 -5.65 0.08 31.89
C LEU A 100 -5.81 -1.36 31.38
N ALA A 101 -5.81 -1.52 30.05
CA ALA A 101 -5.92 -2.84 29.45
C ALA A 101 -4.70 -3.73 29.76
N CYS A 102 -3.48 -3.17 29.73
CA CYS A 102 -2.27 -3.89 30.14
C CYS A 102 -2.33 -4.28 31.61
N GLU A 103 -2.72 -3.35 32.50
CA GLU A 103 -2.83 -3.60 33.94
C GLU A 103 -3.80 -4.76 34.22
N VAL A 104 -5.00 -4.66 33.71
CA VAL A 104 -6.07 -5.65 33.91
C VAL A 104 -5.69 -7.02 33.37
N LEU A 105 -5.03 -7.09 32.22
CA LEU A 105 -4.59 -8.36 31.64
C LEU A 105 -3.40 -8.94 32.38
N ASN A 106 -2.44 -8.14 32.83
CA ASN A 106 -1.35 -8.62 33.68
C ASN A 106 -1.85 -9.15 35.03
N GLU A 107 -2.89 -8.56 35.62
CA GLU A 107 -3.53 -9.09 36.81
C GLU A 107 -4.26 -10.42 36.54
N GLU A 108 -5.04 -10.50 35.46
CA GLU A 108 -5.79 -11.71 35.08
C GLU A 108 -4.86 -12.91 34.83
N PHE A 109 -3.68 -12.67 34.24
CA PHE A 109 -2.71 -13.70 33.90
C PHE A 109 -1.47 -13.72 34.81
N ALA A 110 -1.57 -13.13 36.01
CA ALA A 110 -0.42 -12.99 36.91
C ALA A 110 0.29 -14.31 37.23
N LYS A 111 -0.46 -15.39 37.43
CA LYS A 111 0.10 -16.71 37.75
C LYS A 111 0.88 -17.30 36.57
N GLU A 112 0.30 -17.23 35.37
CA GLU A 112 0.92 -17.73 34.15
C GLU A 112 2.15 -16.93 33.78
N ILE A 113 2.15 -15.63 34.09
CA ILE A 113 3.32 -14.76 33.89
C ILE A 113 4.43 -15.11 34.90
N GLU A 114 4.09 -15.31 36.16
CA GLU A 114 5.04 -15.74 37.20
C GLU A 114 5.68 -17.10 36.87
N MET A 115 4.91 -18.03 36.29
CA MET A 115 5.40 -19.33 35.85
C MET A 115 6.19 -19.27 34.53
N GLY A 116 6.24 -18.12 33.85
CA GLY A 116 6.88 -17.96 32.55
C GLY A 116 6.12 -18.57 31.37
N GLU A 117 4.87 -18.95 31.57
CA GLU A 117 3.98 -19.55 30.55
C GLU A 117 3.42 -18.48 29.61
N ILE A 118 3.21 -17.25 30.10
CA ILE A 118 2.78 -16.07 29.34
C ILE A 118 3.81 -14.96 29.59
N SER A 119 4.17 -14.25 28.52
CA SER A 119 5.05 -13.09 28.60
C SER A 119 4.33 -11.90 29.27
N PRO A 120 5.05 -10.98 29.96
CA PRO A 120 4.47 -9.73 30.43
C PRO A 120 3.77 -8.98 29.31
N ILE A 121 2.54 -8.54 29.58
CA ILE A 121 1.67 -7.94 28.57
C ILE A 121 1.96 -6.44 28.48
N LEU A 122 2.37 -5.99 27.30
CA LEU A 122 2.72 -4.62 27.02
C LEU A 122 1.92 -4.09 25.82
N ALA A 123 1.72 -2.77 25.77
CA ALA A 123 1.08 -2.11 24.65
C ALA A 123 2.12 -1.59 23.64
N GLU A 124 1.97 -1.96 22.39
CA GLU A 124 2.63 -1.31 21.25
C GLU A 124 1.79 -0.10 20.83
N ARG A 125 2.38 1.09 20.86
CA ARG A 125 1.70 2.38 20.68
C ARG A 125 2.10 3.04 19.38
N ASN A 126 1.48 4.19 19.09
CA ASN A 126 1.72 4.97 17.88
C ASN A 126 1.40 4.19 16.60
N LEU A 127 0.32 3.47 16.66
CA LEU A 127 -0.18 2.66 15.55
C LEU A 127 -1.45 3.28 14.97
N ALA A 128 -1.77 2.87 13.76
CA ALA A 128 -3.02 3.20 13.09
C ALA A 128 -3.62 1.93 12.46
N THR A 129 -4.92 1.79 12.59
CA THR A 129 -5.67 0.73 11.91
C THR A 129 -6.25 1.28 10.63
N VAL A 130 -6.07 0.56 9.53
CA VAL A 130 -6.64 0.87 8.22
C VAL A 130 -7.50 -0.31 7.79
N ALA A 131 -8.66 -0.03 7.20
CA ALA A 131 -9.56 -1.04 6.66
C ALA A 131 -9.96 -0.69 5.23
N ILE A 132 -9.86 -1.66 4.33
CA ILE A 132 -10.54 -1.61 3.03
C ILE A 132 -11.89 -2.30 3.16
N VAL A 133 -12.91 -1.68 2.58
CA VAL A 133 -14.30 -2.14 2.71
C VAL A 133 -14.96 -2.30 1.35
N GLY A 134 -15.69 -3.37 1.15
CA GLY A 134 -16.44 -3.60 -0.09
C GLY A 134 -17.27 -4.89 -0.05
N GLU A 135 -18.45 -4.85 -0.63
CA GLU A 135 -19.35 -6.01 -0.70
C GLU A 135 -18.89 -7.06 -1.72
N ASN A 136 -18.26 -6.61 -2.81
CA ASN A 136 -17.84 -7.48 -3.90
C ASN A 136 -16.42 -8.06 -3.73
N MET A 137 -15.81 -7.93 -2.53
CA MET A 137 -14.53 -8.56 -2.23
C MET A 137 -14.69 -10.08 -2.13
N LYS A 138 -15.85 -10.53 -1.65
CA LYS A 138 -16.21 -11.94 -1.59
C LYS A 138 -16.21 -12.53 -3.00
N HIS A 139 -15.53 -13.64 -3.16
CA HIS A 139 -15.37 -14.32 -4.46
C HIS A 139 -14.55 -13.55 -5.51
N THR A 140 -13.86 -12.46 -5.14
CA THR A 140 -12.93 -11.77 -6.03
C THR A 140 -11.49 -12.14 -5.66
N PRO A 141 -10.87 -13.10 -6.37
CA PRO A 141 -9.49 -13.50 -6.07
C PRO A 141 -8.50 -12.35 -6.23
N GLY A 142 -7.45 -12.34 -5.42
CA GLY A 142 -6.33 -11.43 -5.55
C GLY A 142 -6.46 -10.09 -4.81
N ILE A 143 -7.60 -9.76 -4.18
CA ILE A 143 -7.76 -8.50 -3.43
C ILE A 143 -6.72 -8.37 -2.31
N ALA A 144 -6.58 -9.39 -1.47
CA ALA A 144 -5.58 -9.39 -0.40
C ALA A 144 -4.15 -9.31 -0.96
N GLY A 145 -3.85 -10.06 -2.04
CA GLY A 145 -2.57 -10.01 -2.72
C GLY A 145 -2.24 -8.63 -3.27
N LYS A 146 -3.22 -7.97 -3.92
CA LYS A 146 -3.07 -6.59 -4.41
C LYS A 146 -2.85 -5.61 -3.26
N LEU A 147 -3.61 -5.72 -2.15
CA LEU A 147 -3.48 -4.88 -0.98
C LEU A 147 -2.07 -4.98 -0.37
N PHE A 148 -1.69 -6.17 0.09
CA PHE A 148 -0.40 -6.36 0.77
C PHE A 148 0.79 -6.18 -0.17
N GLY A 149 0.65 -6.55 -1.45
CA GLY A 149 1.65 -6.26 -2.46
C GLY A 149 1.85 -4.76 -2.69
N THR A 150 0.77 -3.97 -2.68
CA THR A 150 0.86 -2.51 -2.78
C THR A 150 1.56 -1.90 -1.57
N LEU A 151 1.22 -2.33 -0.36
CA LEU A 151 1.87 -1.86 0.87
C LEU A 151 3.36 -2.23 0.89
N GLY A 152 3.69 -3.49 0.60
CA GLY A 152 5.08 -4.00 0.61
C GLY A 152 5.99 -3.29 -0.40
N ARG A 153 5.53 -3.12 -1.66
CA ARG A 153 6.28 -2.38 -2.68
C ARG A 153 6.54 -0.92 -2.31
N ASN A 154 5.71 -0.34 -1.46
CA ASN A 154 5.90 1.02 -0.95
C ASN A 154 6.65 1.08 0.40
N GLY A 155 7.25 -0.03 0.83
CA GLY A 155 8.01 -0.09 2.08
C GLY A 155 7.16 0.12 3.32
N ILE A 156 5.87 -0.25 3.28
CA ILE A 156 4.95 -0.15 4.41
C ILE A 156 4.85 -1.53 5.06
N ASN A 157 5.27 -1.62 6.33
CA ASN A 157 5.15 -2.84 7.12
C ASN A 157 3.74 -2.96 7.68
N VAL A 158 3.17 -4.17 7.61
CA VAL A 158 1.90 -4.53 8.24
C VAL A 158 2.20 -5.29 9.53
N ILE A 159 1.79 -4.74 10.66
CA ILE A 159 2.08 -5.28 12.00
C ILE A 159 1.10 -6.39 12.36
N ALA A 160 -0.19 -6.16 12.10
CA ALA A 160 -1.24 -7.14 12.32
C ALA A 160 -2.31 -7.00 11.24
N CYS A 161 -3.06 -8.07 10.96
CA CYS A 161 -4.18 -8.03 10.04
C CYS A 161 -5.31 -8.95 10.51
N ALA A 162 -6.53 -8.59 10.13
CA ALA A 162 -7.73 -9.37 10.39
C ALA A 162 -8.69 -9.29 9.19
N GLN A 163 -9.22 -10.43 8.78
CA GLN A 163 -10.25 -10.55 7.76
C GLN A 163 -11.31 -11.53 8.26
N GLY A 164 -12.56 -11.08 8.31
CA GLY A 164 -13.70 -11.93 8.67
C GLY A 164 -14.14 -12.82 7.50
N ALA A 165 -14.82 -13.91 7.81
CA ALA A 165 -15.37 -14.85 6.80
C ALA A 165 -16.45 -14.22 5.91
N SER A 166 -16.99 -13.06 6.26
CA SER A 166 -17.87 -12.26 5.41
C SER A 166 -17.17 -11.67 4.20
N GLU A 167 -15.83 -11.54 4.29
CA GLU A 167 -14.97 -10.93 3.25
C GLU A 167 -15.41 -9.51 2.85
N THR A 168 -16.12 -8.80 3.73
CA THR A 168 -16.59 -7.43 3.47
C THR A 168 -15.57 -6.37 3.83
N ASN A 169 -14.57 -6.74 4.64
CA ASN A 169 -13.45 -5.86 5.01
C ASN A 169 -12.16 -6.64 5.22
N ILE A 170 -11.03 -5.97 5.00
CA ILE A 170 -9.71 -6.40 5.44
C ILE A 170 -9.16 -5.25 6.27
N SER A 171 -8.93 -5.51 7.56
CA SER A 171 -8.35 -4.53 8.49
C SER A 171 -6.90 -4.89 8.76
N PHE A 172 -6.04 -3.90 8.86
CA PHE A 172 -4.63 -4.09 9.16
C PHE A 172 -4.06 -2.90 9.94
N VAL A 173 -2.99 -3.17 10.66
CA VAL A 173 -2.32 -2.20 11.55
C VAL A 173 -0.96 -1.83 10.96
N VAL A 174 -0.67 -0.54 10.94
CA VAL A 174 0.60 0.03 10.50
C VAL A 174 1.13 1.03 11.52
N ASP A 175 2.40 1.38 11.44
CA ASP A 175 2.95 2.53 12.18
C ASP A 175 2.19 3.82 11.79
N SER A 176 1.88 4.65 12.78
CA SER A 176 1.12 5.90 12.59
C SER A 176 1.78 6.84 11.57
N LYS A 177 3.13 6.85 11.50
CA LYS A 177 3.87 7.64 10.51
C LYS A 177 3.60 7.18 9.07
N SER A 178 3.25 5.90 8.88
CA SER A 178 2.96 5.31 7.58
C SER A 178 1.49 5.45 7.18
N LEU A 179 0.61 5.93 8.05
CA LEU A 179 -0.83 5.99 7.80
C LEU A 179 -1.18 6.75 6.51
N ARG A 180 -0.72 7.99 6.40
CA ARG A 180 -1.02 8.83 5.22
C ARG A 180 -0.50 8.20 3.92
N LYS A 181 0.72 7.65 3.95
CA LYS A 181 1.29 6.95 2.81
C LYS A 181 0.46 5.72 2.45
N SER A 182 0.03 4.93 3.45
CA SER A 182 -0.81 3.74 3.26
C SER A 182 -2.12 4.08 2.58
N LEU A 183 -2.83 5.11 3.06
CA LEU A 183 -4.10 5.54 2.48
C LEU A 183 -3.94 5.96 1.02
N ASN A 184 -2.91 6.76 0.71
CA ASN A 184 -2.66 7.25 -0.65
C ASN A 184 -2.36 6.08 -1.61
N VAL A 185 -1.42 5.19 -1.26
CA VAL A 185 -1.03 4.09 -2.16
C VAL A 185 -2.15 3.08 -2.38
N ILE A 186 -2.99 2.85 -1.37
CA ILE A 186 -4.17 1.99 -1.51
C ILE A 186 -5.21 2.66 -2.40
N HIS A 187 -5.49 3.95 -2.15
CA HIS A 187 -6.42 4.72 -2.95
C HIS A 187 -6.02 4.72 -4.42
N ASP A 188 -4.76 5.02 -4.71
CA ASP A 188 -4.23 5.02 -6.07
C ASP A 188 -4.35 3.63 -6.72
N SER A 189 -4.00 2.58 -5.99
CA SER A 189 -4.04 1.22 -6.50
C SER A 189 -5.46 0.72 -6.81
N PHE A 190 -6.45 1.07 -6.00
CA PHE A 190 -7.80 0.50 -6.13
C PHE A 190 -8.81 1.42 -6.80
N PHE A 191 -8.62 2.74 -6.75
CA PHE A 191 -9.61 3.69 -7.25
C PHE A 191 -9.15 4.47 -8.48
N LEU A 192 -7.85 4.80 -8.59
CA LEU A 192 -7.34 5.58 -9.70
C LEU A 192 -6.81 4.73 -10.85
N SER A 193 -6.20 3.59 -10.56
CA SER A 193 -5.63 2.74 -11.61
C SER A 193 -6.62 1.68 -12.08
N GLU A 194 -7.35 1.95 -13.17
CA GLU A 194 -8.00 0.90 -13.97
C GLU A 194 -6.96 0.04 -14.69
N TYR A 195 -5.75 0.57 -14.84
CA TYR A 195 -4.64 -0.01 -15.57
C TYR A 195 -3.40 -0.16 -14.69
N GLN A 196 -2.62 -1.19 -14.92
CA GLN A 196 -1.28 -1.30 -14.35
C GLN A 196 -0.37 -0.32 -15.08
N VAL A 197 0.07 0.75 -14.42
CA VAL A 197 1.00 1.72 -15.01
C VAL A 197 2.43 1.24 -14.79
N LEU A 198 3.21 1.15 -15.86
CA LEU A 198 4.66 0.99 -15.84
C LEU A 198 5.30 2.31 -16.26
N ASN A 199 6.10 2.88 -15.38
CA ASN A 199 6.82 4.14 -15.63
C ASN A 199 8.21 3.82 -16.19
N LEU A 200 8.46 4.21 -17.43
CA LEU A 200 9.65 3.83 -18.18
C LEU A 200 10.65 4.96 -18.21
N PHE A 201 11.89 4.66 -17.86
CA PHE A 201 13.06 5.49 -18.09
C PHE A 201 13.86 4.84 -19.22
N ILE A 202 13.96 5.49 -20.37
CA ILE A 202 14.61 4.94 -21.56
C ILE A 202 15.95 5.66 -21.76
N CYS A 203 17.04 4.94 -21.62
CA CYS A 203 18.40 5.41 -21.79
C CYS A 203 18.95 4.95 -23.14
N GLY A 204 19.42 5.89 -23.97
CA GLY A 204 19.89 5.63 -25.32
C GLY A 204 18.75 5.63 -26.35
N ILE A 205 18.56 6.76 -27.05
CA ILE A 205 17.51 6.92 -28.06
C ILE A 205 18.04 6.82 -29.50
N GLY A 206 19.12 6.05 -29.67
CA GLY A 206 19.65 5.69 -31.00
C GLY A 206 18.70 4.80 -31.79
N THR A 207 19.22 3.91 -32.62
CA THR A 207 18.40 3.03 -33.45
C THR A 207 17.47 2.12 -32.61
N VAL A 208 18.02 1.48 -31.56
CA VAL A 208 17.24 0.53 -30.74
C VAL A 208 16.23 1.27 -29.84
N GLY A 209 16.68 2.22 -29.04
CA GLY A 209 15.79 2.95 -28.14
C GLY A 209 14.77 3.81 -28.87
N GLY A 210 15.14 4.43 -29.99
CA GLY A 210 14.18 5.14 -30.84
C GLY A 210 13.11 4.22 -31.41
N SER A 211 13.47 3.01 -31.83
CA SER A 211 12.50 2.00 -32.28
C SER A 211 11.59 1.53 -31.13
N LEU A 212 12.14 1.39 -29.93
CA LEU A 212 11.34 1.03 -28.74
C LEU A 212 10.33 2.12 -28.42
N VAL A 213 10.72 3.40 -28.41
CA VAL A 213 9.79 4.52 -28.16
C VAL A 213 8.65 4.51 -29.19
N GLU A 214 8.96 4.28 -30.46
CA GLU A 214 7.96 4.20 -31.51
C GLU A 214 7.02 3.00 -31.34
N GLN A 215 7.53 1.83 -30.94
CA GLN A 215 6.71 0.67 -30.63
C GLN A 215 5.78 0.96 -29.44
N ILE A 216 6.28 1.61 -28.39
CA ILE A 216 5.44 2.01 -27.25
C ILE A 216 4.34 2.95 -27.75
N ARG A 217 4.67 3.96 -28.56
CA ARG A 217 3.70 4.90 -29.12
C ARG A 217 2.59 4.20 -29.89
N CYS A 218 2.94 3.22 -30.73
CA CYS A 218 1.98 2.48 -31.56
C CYS A 218 1.14 1.47 -30.77
N GLN A 219 1.71 0.86 -29.71
CA GLN A 219 1.07 -0.27 -29.03
C GLN A 219 0.48 0.10 -27.67
N GLN A 220 0.80 1.25 -27.09
CA GLN A 220 0.34 1.62 -25.74
C GLN A 220 -1.19 1.55 -25.59
N GLN A 221 -1.93 1.99 -26.60
CA GLN A 221 -3.40 1.95 -26.58
C GLN A 221 -3.93 0.51 -26.59
N LYS A 222 -3.33 -0.36 -27.40
CA LYS A 222 -3.69 -1.77 -27.47
C LYS A 222 -3.39 -2.49 -26.15
N LEU A 223 -2.21 -2.28 -25.59
CA LEU A 223 -1.81 -2.86 -24.30
C LEU A 223 -2.72 -2.37 -23.15
N MET A 224 -3.13 -1.11 -23.20
CA MET A 224 -4.05 -0.55 -22.23
C MET A 224 -5.43 -1.23 -22.28
N VAL A 225 -5.98 -1.44 -23.47
CA VAL A 225 -7.33 -2.01 -23.65
C VAL A 225 -7.33 -3.52 -23.44
N GLU A 226 -6.37 -4.25 -24.03
CA GLU A 226 -6.36 -5.72 -24.02
C GLU A 226 -5.75 -6.30 -22.73
N ASN A 227 -4.72 -5.65 -22.19
CA ASN A 227 -3.94 -6.18 -21.07
C ASN A 227 -4.10 -5.36 -19.76
N GLY A 228 -4.83 -4.26 -19.80
CA GLY A 228 -4.90 -3.36 -18.65
C GLY A 228 -3.53 -2.75 -18.27
N LEU A 229 -2.62 -2.61 -19.25
CA LEU A 229 -1.25 -2.17 -19.05
C LEU A 229 -1.02 -0.81 -19.73
N LYS A 230 -0.77 0.23 -18.94
CA LYS A 230 -0.41 1.55 -19.43
C LYS A 230 1.10 1.75 -19.35
N LEU A 231 1.76 1.85 -20.50
CA LEU A 231 3.18 2.22 -20.58
C LEU A 231 3.30 3.75 -20.53
N HIS A 232 4.03 4.26 -19.57
CA HIS A 232 4.16 5.69 -19.31
C HIS A 232 5.64 6.08 -19.31
N VAL A 233 6.09 6.74 -20.36
CA VAL A 233 7.49 7.15 -20.47
C VAL A 233 7.69 8.44 -19.68
N VAL A 234 8.46 8.35 -18.59
CA VAL A 234 8.72 9.43 -17.61
C VAL A 234 10.16 9.95 -17.66
N GLY A 235 11.04 9.22 -18.34
CA GLY A 235 12.43 9.63 -18.56
C GLY A 235 12.91 9.25 -19.95
N ILE A 236 13.51 10.20 -20.66
CA ILE A 236 14.18 9.98 -21.94
C ILE A 236 15.58 10.55 -21.83
N ILE A 237 16.57 9.70 -22.06
CA ILE A 237 17.98 9.98 -21.81
C ILE A 237 18.78 9.65 -23.05
N ASP A 238 19.60 10.58 -23.51
CA ASP A 238 20.59 10.39 -24.57
C ASP A 238 21.98 10.63 -24.01
N ALA A 239 23.02 10.49 -24.84
CA ALA A 239 24.42 10.58 -24.47
C ALA A 239 24.80 11.90 -23.75
N ALA A 240 24.14 13.01 -24.09
CA ALA A 240 24.45 14.32 -23.55
C ALA A 240 23.28 14.99 -22.83
N LYS A 241 22.06 14.60 -23.15
CA LYS A 241 20.87 15.27 -22.65
C LYS A 241 19.89 14.27 -22.05
N ALA A 242 19.18 14.71 -20.99
CA ALA A 242 18.08 13.97 -20.40
C ALA A 242 16.90 14.89 -20.12
N MET A 243 15.69 14.32 -20.22
CA MET A 243 14.47 14.98 -19.77
C MET A 243 13.65 14.01 -18.93
N PHE A 244 13.04 14.56 -17.87
CA PHE A 244 12.23 13.82 -16.90
C PHE A 244 10.91 14.54 -16.68
N SER A 245 9.81 13.81 -16.62
CA SER A 245 8.47 14.33 -16.33
C SER A 245 7.63 13.29 -15.60
N ARG A 246 7.00 13.67 -14.50
CA ARG A 246 6.05 12.79 -13.79
C ARG A 246 4.77 12.56 -14.58
N GLU A 247 4.42 13.49 -15.45
CA GLU A 247 3.22 13.43 -16.29
C GLU A 247 3.44 12.68 -17.60
N GLY A 248 4.71 12.31 -17.87
CA GLY A 248 5.13 11.66 -19.11
C GLY A 248 5.38 12.65 -20.26
N PHE A 249 5.56 12.09 -21.46
CA PHE A 249 5.89 12.83 -22.67
C PHE A 249 4.95 12.46 -23.82
N ASP A 250 4.71 13.40 -24.72
CA ASP A 250 4.18 13.09 -26.04
C ASP A 250 5.28 12.42 -26.87
N LEU A 251 5.08 11.15 -27.17
CA LEU A 251 6.07 10.34 -27.88
C LEU A 251 6.15 10.65 -29.38
N ALA A 252 5.26 11.48 -29.93
CA ALA A 252 5.29 11.82 -31.34
C ALA A 252 6.50 12.70 -31.71
N ASN A 253 6.86 13.64 -30.81
CA ASN A 253 7.91 14.64 -31.06
C ASN A 253 9.04 14.57 -30.04
N PHE A 254 9.25 13.43 -29.38
CA PHE A 254 10.18 13.29 -28.25
C PHE A 254 11.61 13.71 -28.56
N ARG A 255 12.08 13.52 -29.81
CA ARG A 255 13.46 13.90 -30.22
C ARG A 255 13.65 15.41 -30.24
N GLU A 256 12.69 16.15 -30.79
CA GLU A 256 12.71 17.60 -30.83
C GLU A 256 12.56 18.19 -29.42
N GLU A 257 11.65 17.62 -28.62
CA GLU A 257 11.49 18.01 -27.22
C GLU A 257 12.75 17.80 -26.41
N LEU A 258 13.47 16.69 -26.58
CA LEU A 258 14.72 16.41 -25.90
C LEU A 258 15.80 17.45 -26.29
N GLN A 259 15.86 17.85 -27.56
CA GLN A 259 16.82 18.86 -27.99
C GLN A 259 16.54 20.24 -27.40
N VAL A 260 15.27 20.62 -27.28
CA VAL A 260 14.82 21.93 -26.79
C VAL A 260 14.75 22.00 -25.28
N LYS A 261 14.14 21.00 -24.64
CA LYS A 261 13.86 20.98 -23.19
C LYS A 261 14.86 20.13 -22.39
N GLY A 262 15.65 19.28 -23.06
CA GLY A 262 16.59 18.39 -22.40
C GLY A 262 17.71 19.17 -21.70
N LYS A 263 18.02 18.76 -20.47
CA LYS A 263 19.14 19.29 -19.69
C LYS A 263 20.38 18.44 -19.94
N ASP A 264 21.53 19.08 -19.97
CA ASP A 264 22.81 18.35 -19.99
C ASP A 264 22.91 17.48 -18.73
N SER A 265 23.26 16.22 -18.90
CA SER A 265 23.28 15.26 -17.82
C SER A 265 24.44 14.29 -17.89
N ASN A 266 24.83 13.78 -16.75
CA ASN A 266 25.79 12.69 -16.60
C ASN A 266 25.14 11.56 -15.82
N LEU A 267 25.79 10.40 -15.71
CA LEU A 267 25.26 9.22 -15.02
C LEU A 267 24.85 9.50 -13.58
N GLN A 268 25.60 10.35 -12.87
CA GLN A 268 25.29 10.69 -11.48
C GLN A 268 24.01 11.51 -11.38
N THR A 269 23.86 12.55 -12.22
CA THR A 269 22.65 13.38 -12.24
C THR A 269 21.42 12.61 -12.69
N ILE A 270 21.56 11.68 -13.65
CA ILE A 270 20.49 10.79 -14.09
C ILE A 270 20.00 9.91 -12.94
N ARG A 271 20.94 9.26 -12.22
CA ARG A 271 20.62 8.43 -11.06
C ARG A 271 19.91 9.25 -9.98
N ASP A 272 20.45 10.40 -9.63
CA ASP A 272 19.92 11.24 -8.56
C ASP A 272 18.51 11.74 -8.90
N GLU A 273 18.24 12.08 -10.17
CA GLU A 273 16.90 12.46 -10.64
C GLU A 273 15.93 11.27 -10.58
N ILE A 274 16.31 10.09 -11.08
CA ILE A 274 15.45 8.90 -11.05
C ILE A 274 15.09 8.52 -9.61
N VAL A 275 16.09 8.48 -8.71
CA VAL A 275 15.89 8.19 -7.30
C VAL A 275 15.05 9.29 -6.63
N GLY A 276 15.33 10.56 -6.92
CA GLY A 276 14.60 11.72 -6.39
C GLY A 276 13.14 11.78 -6.86
N MET A 277 12.85 11.32 -8.07
CA MET A 277 11.48 11.20 -8.56
C MET A 277 10.67 10.17 -7.75
N ASN A 278 11.29 9.14 -7.22
CA ASN A 278 10.63 8.10 -6.41
C ASN A 278 9.28 7.66 -6.99
N ILE A 279 9.26 7.34 -8.28
CA ILE A 279 8.07 6.93 -9.01
C ILE A 279 7.88 5.43 -8.85
N PHE A 280 6.68 5.07 -8.52
CA PHE A 280 6.23 3.70 -8.34
C PHE A 280 6.18 2.93 -9.67
N ASN A 281 6.40 1.60 -9.65
CA ASN A 281 6.45 0.75 -10.87
C ASN A 281 7.41 1.29 -11.94
N SER A 282 8.60 1.72 -11.54
CA SER A 282 9.63 2.23 -12.45
C SER A 282 10.39 1.07 -13.10
N VAL A 283 10.62 1.20 -14.39
CA VAL A 283 11.46 0.29 -15.18
C VAL A 283 12.51 1.12 -15.91
N PHE A 284 13.78 0.82 -15.66
CA PHE A 284 14.88 1.40 -16.41
C PHE A 284 15.23 0.50 -17.60
N VAL A 285 15.25 1.08 -18.79
CA VAL A 285 15.56 0.37 -20.03
C VAL A 285 16.83 0.97 -20.63
N ASP A 286 17.89 0.20 -20.62
CA ASP A 286 19.16 0.60 -21.23
C ASP A 286 19.23 0.13 -22.68
N CYS A 287 19.23 1.09 -23.60
CA CYS A 287 19.38 0.92 -25.04
C CYS A 287 20.66 1.60 -25.57
N THR A 288 21.61 1.89 -24.66
CA THR A 288 22.89 2.49 -25.07
C THR A 288 23.72 1.51 -25.87
N ALA A 289 24.61 2.05 -26.72
CA ALA A 289 25.55 1.22 -27.47
C ALA A 289 26.58 0.61 -26.52
N VAL A 290 26.52 -0.68 -26.29
CA VAL A 290 27.46 -1.42 -25.44
C VAL A 290 28.50 -2.09 -26.31
N SER A 291 29.77 -1.99 -25.93
CA SER A 291 30.80 -2.87 -26.47
C SER A 291 30.50 -4.31 -26.08
N TYR A 292 30.42 -5.22 -27.04
CA TYR A 292 30.07 -6.65 -26.84
C TYR A 292 30.91 -7.38 -25.79
N THR A 293 32.01 -6.81 -25.33
CA THR A 293 32.92 -7.37 -24.34
C THR A 293 32.39 -7.31 -22.89
N HIS A 294 31.31 -6.59 -22.62
CA HIS A 294 30.79 -6.36 -21.29
C HIS A 294 29.36 -6.87 -21.07
N LEU A 295 28.73 -7.48 -22.07
CA LEU A 295 27.45 -8.14 -21.89
C LEU A 295 27.64 -9.45 -21.11
N ARG A 296 27.53 -9.41 -19.80
CA ARG A 296 27.21 -10.59 -18.99
C ARG A 296 25.72 -10.93 -19.23
N ALA A 297 25.51 -12.03 -19.97
CA ALA A 297 24.18 -12.60 -20.05
C ALA A 297 23.68 -12.88 -18.63
N HIS A 298 22.54 -12.32 -18.22
CA HIS A 298 21.86 -12.54 -16.93
C HIS A 298 22.17 -11.57 -15.77
N GLU A 299 22.67 -10.37 -15.99
CA GLU A 299 22.57 -9.35 -14.96
C GLU A 299 21.12 -8.79 -14.95
N THR A 300 20.32 -9.26 -14.02
CA THR A 300 19.03 -8.62 -13.67
C THR A 300 19.32 -7.36 -12.84
N CYS A 301 18.59 -6.27 -13.09
CA CYS A 301 18.72 -4.98 -12.36
C CYS A 301 18.36 -5.08 -10.84
N ALA A 302 18.72 -6.16 -10.18
CA ALA A 302 18.50 -6.36 -8.75
C ALA A 302 19.64 -5.81 -7.87
N ASP A 303 20.75 -5.36 -8.47
CA ASP A 303 21.96 -4.94 -7.76
C ASP A 303 22.33 -3.46 -7.99
N LEU A 304 21.34 -2.58 -8.22
CA LEU A 304 21.53 -1.14 -8.26
C LEU A 304 20.90 -0.43 -7.07
#